data_ba3e1d38316b4b4779bd3d316153f94a
#
_entry.id   ba3e1d38316b4b4779bd3d316153f94a
#
_cell.length_a   1.000
_cell.length_b   1.000
_cell.length_c   1.000
_cell.angle_alpha   90.00
_cell.angle_beta   90.00
_cell.angle_gamma   90.00
#
_symmetry.space_group_name_H-M   'P 1'
#
loop_
_entity.id
_entity.type
_entity.pdbx_description
1 polymer ?
#
loop_
_entity_poly.entity_id
_entity_poly.type
_entity_poly.pdbx_seq_one_letter_code
_entity_poly.pdbx_strand_id
1 'polypeptide(L)'
;ELLEGMIREKFRFRWTAQVRADVTRDIELVRLMKKARCHTVYIGFESMNPESLKAMKKRQTVEEIARAATILRGHGIHIHGMFVFGFDQDDWQTVKESVKFARKARLTSTQFMILTPLPGSEFYENMKRENRIKFHDWGLYDGHHVVFQPARFSIFGLQWAQMFSHKKF
;
A
#
# COMPACT_ATOMS: atom_id res chain seq x y z
N GLU A 1 -14.57 -22.84 3.54
CA GLU A 1 -14.11 -24.14 2.98
C GLU A 1 -12.59 -24.30 2.98
N LEU A 2 -11.79 -23.45 2.26
CA LEU A 2 -10.32 -23.61 2.18
C LEU A 2 -9.66 -23.55 3.56
N LEU A 3 -9.90 -22.50 4.34
CA LEU A 3 -9.29 -22.32 5.65
C LEU A 3 -9.73 -23.40 6.65
N GLU A 4 -10.97 -23.83 6.59
CA GLU A 4 -11.51 -24.94 7.40
C GLU A 4 -10.84 -26.26 7.02
N GLY A 5 -10.61 -26.49 5.72
CA GLY A 5 -9.84 -27.63 5.23
C GLY A 5 -8.42 -27.61 5.78
N MET A 6 -7.71 -26.48 5.69
CA MET A 6 -6.36 -26.34 6.25
C MET A 6 -6.30 -26.60 7.76
N ILE A 7 -7.34 -26.18 8.50
CA ILE A 7 -7.46 -26.42 9.94
C ILE A 7 -7.70 -27.92 10.21
N ARG A 8 -8.64 -28.55 9.49
CA ARG A 8 -8.99 -29.96 9.63
C ARG A 8 -7.81 -30.87 9.34
N GLU A 9 -7.08 -30.57 8.24
CA GLU A 9 -5.90 -31.31 7.81
C GLU A 9 -4.63 -30.94 8.62
N LYS A 10 -4.78 -30.10 9.65
CA LYS A 10 -3.70 -29.68 10.58
C LYS A 10 -2.45 -29.18 9.89
N PHE A 11 -2.58 -28.33 8.86
CA PHE A 11 -1.43 -27.73 8.16
C PHE A 11 -0.48 -27.05 9.15
N ARG A 12 0.83 -27.37 9.06
CA ARG A 12 1.83 -26.91 10.02
C ARG A 12 2.61 -25.68 9.56
N PHE A 13 2.55 -25.30 8.29
CA PHE A 13 3.24 -24.11 7.78
C PHE A 13 2.49 -22.82 8.11
N ARG A 14 3.24 -21.74 8.22
CA ARG A 14 2.71 -20.38 8.24
C ARG A 14 2.57 -19.91 6.80
N TRP A 15 1.55 -19.12 6.53
CA TRP A 15 1.31 -18.59 5.20
C TRP A 15 1.04 -17.06 5.24
N THR A 16 1.17 -16.45 4.10
CA THR A 16 0.90 -15.03 3.87
C THR A 16 -0.14 -14.88 2.77
N ALA A 17 -0.86 -13.78 2.79
CA ALA A 17 -1.81 -13.44 1.73
C ALA A 17 -1.78 -11.95 1.43
N GLN A 18 -2.05 -11.59 0.19
CA GLN A 18 -2.39 -10.23 -0.16
C GLN A 18 -3.90 -10.08 -0.05
N VAL A 19 -4.33 -9.07 0.71
CA VAL A 19 -5.74 -8.82 0.99
C VAL A 19 -6.06 -7.33 0.91
N ARG A 20 -7.34 -7.01 0.76
CA ARG A 20 -7.82 -5.64 0.91
C ARG A 20 -8.16 -5.35 2.38
N ALA A 21 -8.17 -4.07 2.77
CA ALA A 21 -8.53 -3.66 4.13
C ALA A 21 -9.95 -4.11 4.53
N ASP A 22 -10.87 -4.23 3.56
CA ASP A 22 -12.25 -4.66 3.78
C ASP A 22 -12.40 -6.14 4.20
N VAL A 23 -11.35 -6.97 4.12
CA VAL A 23 -11.33 -8.33 4.70
C VAL A 23 -11.71 -8.32 6.18
N THR A 24 -11.44 -7.23 6.89
CA THR A 24 -11.75 -7.07 8.32
C THR A 24 -13.22 -6.78 8.61
N ARG A 25 -14.07 -6.64 7.61
CA ARG A 25 -15.53 -6.55 7.78
C ARG A 25 -16.10 -7.91 8.21
N ASP A 26 -15.45 -8.99 7.82
CA ASP A 26 -15.77 -10.36 8.25
C ASP A 26 -14.78 -10.79 9.35
N ILE A 27 -15.17 -10.62 10.61
CA ILE A 27 -14.34 -10.97 11.77
C ILE A 27 -14.15 -12.48 11.89
N GLU A 28 -15.15 -13.27 11.49
CA GLU A 28 -15.03 -14.73 11.49
C GLU A 28 -13.99 -15.19 10.48
N LEU A 29 -13.94 -14.57 9.30
CA LEU A 29 -12.88 -14.84 8.31
C LEU A 29 -11.50 -14.52 8.90
N VAL A 30 -11.33 -13.37 9.59
CA VAL A 30 -10.06 -13.02 10.23
C VAL A 30 -9.67 -14.06 11.30
N ARG A 31 -10.62 -14.52 12.10
CA ARG A 31 -10.41 -15.59 13.10
C ARG A 31 -9.99 -16.90 12.44
N LEU A 32 -10.67 -17.30 11.36
CA LEU A 32 -10.33 -18.48 10.59
C LEU A 32 -8.94 -18.39 9.95
N MET A 33 -8.60 -17.22 9.37
CA MET A 33 -7.25 -16.98 8.85
C MET A 33 -6.19 -17.22 9.93
N LYS A 34 -6.37 -16.64 11.12
CA LYS A 34 -5.44 -16.88 12.23
C LYS A 34 -5.37 -18.32 12.68
N LYS A 35 -6.53 -18.99 12.81
CA LYS A 35 -6.62 -20.40 13.19
C LYS A 35 -5.95 -21.31 12.15
N ALA A 36 -6.07 -20.97 10.86
CA ALA A 36 -5.39 -21.63 9.75
C ALA A 36 -3.91 -21.24 9.62
N ARG A 37 -3.33 -20.51 10.62
CA ARG A 37 -1.91 -20.12 10.72
C ARG A 37 -1.48 -19.00 9.74
N CYS A 38 -2.39 -18.14 9.30
CA CYS A 38 -2.01 -16.90 8.63
C CYS A 38 -1.06 -16.10 9.54
N HIS A 39 0.13 -15.80 9.02
CA HIS A 39 1.15 -15.09 9.75
C HIS A 39 1.14 -13.60 9.39
N THR A 40 1.14 -13.29 8.11
CA THR A 40 1.26 -11.91 7.63
C THR A 40 0.26 -11.68 6.49
N VAL A 41 -0.34 -10.52 6.47
CA VAL A 41 -1.11 -10.04 5.32
C VAL A 41 -0.43 -8.81 4.69
N TYR A 42 -0.45 -8.77 3.38
CA TYR A 42 -0.01 -7.64 2.56
C TYR A 42 -1.23 -6.80 2.21
N ILE A 43 -1.22 -5.53 2.57
CA ILE A 43 -2.36 -4.63 2.34
C ILE A 43 -1.90 -3.39 1.59
N GLY A 44 -2.49 -3.15 0.42
CA GLY A 44 -2.38 -1.87 -0.30
C GLY A 44 -3.20 -0.80 0.41
N PHE A 45 -2.57 -0.04 1.29
CA PHE A 45 -3.16 1.17 1.86
C PHE A 45 -3.13 2.32 0.86
N GLU A 46 -2.11 2.33 0.02
CA GLU A 46 -1.80 3.25 -1.06
C GLU A 46 -1.50 4.66 -0.55
N SER A 47 -2.44 5.37 0.06
CA SER A 47 -2.23 6.73 0.55
C SER A 47 -3.02 6.98 1.83
N MET A 48 -2.51 7.89 2.65
CA MET A 48 -3.26 8.47 3.77
C MET A 48 -3.91 9.81 3.39
N ASN A 49 -3.84 10.21 2.11
CA ASN A 49 -4.54 11.36 1.57
C ASN A 49 -5.90 10.91 0.98
N PRO A 50 -7.05 11.39 1.51
CA PRO A 50 -8.37 11.01 1.01
C PRO A 50 -8.59 11.34 -0.47
N GLU A 51 -8.03 12.46 -0.96
CA GLU A 51 -8.16 12.85 -2.37
C GLU A 51 -7.38 11.90 -3.30
N SER A 52 -6.20 11.44 -2.87
CA SER A 52 -5.43 10.43 -3.60
C SER A 52 -6.17 9.09 -3.65
N LEU A 53 -6.78 8.66 -2.53
CA LEU A 53 -7.61 7.45 -2.48
C LEU A 53 -8.82 7.55 -3.44
N LYS A 54 -9.46 8.72 -3.50
CA LYS A 54 -10.55 9.00 -4.41
C LYS A 54 -10.11 8.98 -5.88
N ALA A 55 -8.98 9.60 -6.20
CA ALA A 55 -8.40 9.61 -7.54
C ALA A 55 -8.11 8.19 -8.06
N MET A 56 -7.69 7.29 -7.17
CA MET A 56 -7.48 5.86 -7.47
C MET A 56 -8.79 5.05 -7.60
N LYS A 57 -9.95 5.68 -7.42
CA LYS A 57 -11.25 4.98 -7.37
C LYS A 57 -11.28 3.87 -6.30
N LYS A 58 -10.43 3.98 -5.26
CA LYS A 58 -10.43 3.04 -4.14
C LYS A 58 -11.62 3.31 -3.21
N ARG A 59 -12.42 2.27 -3.00
CA ARG A 59 -13.59 2.32 -2.09
C ARG A 59 -13.15 2.05 -0.65
N GLN A 60 -12.17 2.80 -0.15
CA GLN A 60 -11.72 2.70 1.25
C GLN A 60 -11.39 4.09 1.79
N THR A 61 -11.64 4.31 3.07
CA THR A 61 -11.31 5.55 3.77
C THR A 61 -10.10 5.35 4.68
N VAL A 62 -9.50 6.46 5.11
CA VAL A 62 -8.38 6.45 6.07
C VAL A 62 -8.80 5.78 7.39
N GLU A 63 -10.05 5.99 7.82
CA GLU A 63 -10.62 5.41 9.03
C GLU A 63 -10.78 3.88 8.89
N GLU A 64 -11.26 3.41 7.74
CA GLU A 64 -11.36 1.97 7.46
C GLU A 64 -9.98 1.30 7.44
N ILE A 65 -8.98 1.96 6.85
CA ILE A 65 -7.58 1.50 6.85
C ILE A 65 -7.06 1.36 8.30
N ALA A 66 -7.27 2.38 9.13
CA ALA A 66 -6.83 2.37 10.53
C ALA A 66 -7.54 1.30 11.37
N ARG A 67 -8.84 1.13 11.13
CA ARG A 67 -9.65 0.08 11.77
C ARG A 67 -9.17 -1.32 11.37
N ALA A 68 -8.92 -1.53 10.07
CA ALA A 68 -8.42 -2.81 9.58
C ALA A 68 -7.08 -3.19 10.22
N ALA A 69 -6.14 -2.25 10.31
CA ALA A 69 -4.86 -2.47 10.97
C ALA A 69 -5.03 -2.84 12.46
N THR A 70 -5.96 -2.20 13.16
CA THR A 70 -6.27 -2.49 14.57
C THR A 70 -6.85 -3.89 14.74
N ILE A 71 -7.80 -4.29 13.90
CA ILE A 71 -8.46 -5.60 13.94
C ILE A 71 -7.44 -6.72 13.68
N LEU A 72 -6.69 -6.64 12.59
CA LEU A 72 -5.72 -7.68 12.23
C LEU A 72 -4.65 -7.86 13.30
N ARG A 73 -4.11 -6.76 13.81
CA ARG A 73 -3.15 -6.81 14.90
C ARG A 73 -3.75 -7.41 16.18
N GLY A 74 -4.99 -7.04 16.52
CA GLY A 74 -5.72 -7.61 17.67
C GLY A 74 -5.90 -9.12 17.60
N HIS A 75 -5.93 -9.68 16.38
CA HIS A 75 -5.95 -11.12 16.14
C HIS A 75 -4.54 -11.75 15.99
N GLY A 76 -3.48 -10.98 16.20
CA GLY A 76 -2.09 -11.45 16.10
C GLY A 76 -1.66 -11.78 14.67
N ILE A 77 -2.24 -11.12 13.67
CA ILE A 77 -1.83 -11.21 12.26
C ILE A 77 -0.91 -10.03 11.98
N HIS A 78 0.28 -10.29 11.47
CA HIS A 78 1.23 -9.26 11.06
C HIS A 78 0.76 -8.57 9.79
N ILE A 79 1.14 -7.30 9.63
CA ILE A 79 0.73 -6.49 8.49
C ILE A 79 1.98 -5.95 7.78
N HIS A 80 2.06 -6.22 6.48
CA HIS A 80 2.93 -5.51 5.56
C HIS A 80 2.10 -4.47 4.82
N GLY A 81 2.35 -3.19 5.11
CA GLY A 81 1.60 -2.08 4.50
C GLY A 81 2.30 -1.55 3.25
N MET A 82 1.56 -1.44 2.15
CA MET A 82 2.08 -0.90 0.90
C MET A 82 1.48 0.49 0.66
N PHE A 83 2.36 1.47 0.41
CA PHE A 83 2.02 2.86 0.13
C PHE A 83 2.62 3.26 -1.21
N VAL A 84 1.94 4.16 -1.92
CA VAL A 84 2.37 4.70 -3.21
C VAL A 84 2.32 6.22 -3.14
N PHE A 85 3.40 6.88 -3.52
CA PHE A 85 3.51 8.34 -3.60
C PHE A 85 3.64 8.82 -5.04
N GLY A 86 3.15 10.02 -5.32
CA GLY A 86 3.29 10.66 -6.60
C GLY A 86 1.99 10.94 -7.32
N PHE A 87 0.84 10.76 -6.66
CA PHE A 87 -0.43 11.26 -7.15
C PHE A 87 -0.42 12.79 -7.19
N ASP A 88 -1.20 13.39 -8.07
CA ASP A 88 -1.22 14.84 -8.26
C ASP A 88 -1.68 15.62 -7.02
N GLN A 89 -2.38 14.95 -6.10
CA GLN A 89 -2.84 15.47 -4.83
C GLN A 89 -1.81 15.32 -3.70
N ASP A 90 -0.75 14.53 -3.91
CA ASP A 90 0.24 14.25 -2.88
C ASP A 90 1.21 15.42 -2.68
N ASP A 91 1.54 15.66 -1.42
CA ASP A 91 2.55 16.60 -0.98
C ASP A 91 3.38 16.03 0.19
N TRP A 92 4.28 16.83 0.75
CA TRP A 92 5.09 16.43 1.90
C TRP A 92 4.25 16.07 3.14
N GLN A 93 3.06 16.64 3.29
CA GLN A 93 2.17 16.30 4.38
C GLN A 93 1.65 14.87 4.22
N THR A 94 1.23 14.49 3.01
CA THR A 94 0.81 13.10 2.69
C THR A 94 1.89 12.09 3.06
N VAL A 95 3.15 12.37 2.71
CA VAL A 95 4.31 11.52 3.03
C VAL A 95 4.48 11.35 4.54
N LYS A 96 4.47 12.46 5.28
CA LYS A 96 4.62 12.46 6.74
C LYS A 96 3.48 11.72 7.44
N GLU A 97 2.26 11.92 6.98
CA GLU A 97 1.07 11.26 7.53
C GLU A 97 1.09 9.74 7.28
N SER A 98 1.51 9.31 6.09
CA SER A 98 1.66 7.89 5.78
C SER A 98 2.70 7.21 6.70
N VAL A 99 3.86 7.82 6.90
CA VAL A 99 4.88 7.30 7.83
C VAL A 99 4.36 7.32 9.28
N LYS A 100 3.72 8.41 9.72
CA LYS A 100 3.13 8.53 11.05
C LYS A 100 2.07 7.45 11.29
N PHE A 101 1.20 7.23 10.30
CA PHE A 101 0.20 6.17 10.34
C PHE A 101 0.86 4.80 10.48
N ALA A 102 1.81 4.46 9.61
CA ALA A 102 2.50 3.17 9.61
C ALA A 102 3.10 2.84 11.00
N ARG A 103 3.74 3.82 11.63
CA ARG A 103 4.30 3.70 12.98
C ARG A 103 3.22 3.59 14.07
N LYS A 104 2.19 4.46 14.02
CA LYS A 104 1.09 4.46 15.00
C LYS A 104 0.28 3.17 14.95
N ALA A 105 0.02 2.66 13.74
CA ALA A 105 -0.66 1.40 13.50
C ALA A 105 0.23 0.18 13.85
N ARG A 106 1.52 0.40 14.17
CA ARG A 106 2.52 -0.65 14.45
C ARG A 106 2.53 -1.71 13.36
N LEU A 107 2.62 -1.28 12.11
CA LEU A 107 2.79 -2.21 11.00
C LEU A 107 4.10 -2.98 11.20
N THR A 108 4.13 -4.25 10.81
CA THR A 108 5.31 -5.10 10.99
C THR A 108 6.42 -4.74 10.00
N SER A 109 6.01 -4.36 8.79
CA SER A 109 6.89 -3.87 7.73
C SER A 109 6.09 -2.99 6.76
N THR A 110 6.80 -2.21 5.97
CA THR A 110 6.19 -1.33 4.97
C THR A 110 6.97 -1.35 3.67
N GLN A 111 6.27 -1.02 2.60
CA GLN A 111 6.84 -0.66 1.32
C GLN A 111 6.28 0.71 0.92
N PHE A 112 7.18 1.66 0.62
CA PHE A 112 6.85 2.96 0.07
C PHE A 112 7.34 3.00 -1.37
N MET A 113 6.39 3.02 -2.29
CA MET A 113 6.65 2.98 -3.72
C MET A 113 6.39 4.33 -4.36
N ILE A 114 6.93 4.51 -5.55
CA ILE A 114 6.63 5.62 -6.45
C ILE A 114 5.58 5.16 -7.46
N LEU A 115 4.58 5.99 -7.69
CA LEU A 115 3.60 5.78 -8.76
C LEU A 115 4.32 5.68 -10.10
N THR A 116 4.18 4.54 -10.76
CA THR A 116 4.88 4.26 -12.01
C THR A 116 3.88 4.20 -13.16
N PRO A 117 4.03 5.06 -14.19
CA PRO A 117 3.17 5.04 -15.36
C PRO A 117 3.54 3.84 -16.26
N LEU A 118 2.82 2.73 -16.06
CA LEU A 118 3.08 1.51 -16.85
C LEU A 118 2.39 1.58 -18.22
N PRO A 119 3.08 1.24 -19.31
CA PRO A 119 2.51 1.21 -20.65
C PRO A 119 1.21 0.41 -20.71
N GLY A 120 0.24 0.90 -21.49
CA GLY A 120 -1.09 0.30 -21.61
C GLY A 120 -2.07 0.69 -20.51
N SER A 121 -1.62 1.42 -19.46
CA SER A 121 -2.53 1.98 -18.45
C SER A 121 -3.05 3.37 -18.87
N GLU A 122 -4.28 3.70 -18.46
CA GLU A 122 -4.85 5.04 -18.65
C GLU A 122 -3.93 6.13 -18.07
N PHE A 123 -3.30 5.85 -16.94
CA PHE A 123 -2.36 6.75 -16.30
C PHE A 123 -1.14 7.04 -17.18
N TYR A 124 -0.55 6.02 -17.81
CA TYR A 124 0.57 6.21 -18.74
C TYR A 124 0.18 7.08 -19.93
N GLU A 125 -0.96 6.81 -20.56
CA GLU A 125 -1.42 7.58 -21.72
C GLU A 125 -1.73 9.04 -21.36
N ASN A 126 -2.25 9.30 -20.16
CA ASN A 126 -2.46 10.66 -19.64
C ASN A 126 -1.12 11.38 -19.43
N MET A 127 -0.17 10.76 -18.74
CA MET A 127 1.18 11.31 -18.52
C MET A 127 1.92 11.61 -19.83
N LYS A 128 1.75 10.74 -20.83
CA LYS A 128 2.34 10.91 -22.17
C LYS A 128 1.73 12.12 -22.89
N ARG A 129 0.39 12.25 -22.88
CA ARG A 129 -0.30 13.40 -23.50
C ARG A 129 0.07 14.74 -22.84
N GLU A 130 0.28 14.72 -21.53
CA GLU A 130 0.69 15.90 -20.74
C GLU A 130 2.21 16.18 -20.82
N ASN A 131 2.98 15.39 -21.57
CA ASN A 131 4.44 15.47 -21.67
C ASN A 131 5.14 15.40 -20.29
N ARG A 132 4.60 14.59 -19.40
CA ARG A 132 5.12 14.43 -18.02
C ARG A 132 6.04 13.23 -17.87
N ILE A 133 6.10 12.27 -18.80
CA ILE A 133 7.10 11.21 -18.79
C ILE A 133 8.47 11.81 -19.12
N LYS A 134 9.45 11.59 -18.23
CA LYS A 134 10.78 12.21 -18.35
C LYS A 134 11.90 11.21 -18.60
N PHE A 135 11.68 9.96 -18.23
CA PHE A 135 12.65 8.89 -18.47
C PHE A 135 11.96 7.72 -19.17
N HIS A 136 12.64 7.16 -20.17
CA HIS A 136 12.15 6.04 -21.00
C HIS A 136 12.98 4.76 -20.82
N ASP A 137 13.90 4.75 -19.86
CA ASP A 137 14.63 3.55 -19.48
C ASP A 137 13.73 2.64 -18.63
N TRP A 138 13.35 1.51 -19.20
CA TRP A 138 12.47 0.54 -18.56
C TRP A 138 13.06 -0.05 -17.26
N GLY A 139 14.38 -0.02 -17.10
CA GLY A 139 15.03 -0.41 -15.86
C GLY A 139 14.66 0.47 -14.66
N LEU A 140 14.12 1.67 -14.91
CA LEU A 140 13.66 2.60 -13.86
C LEU A 140 12.16 2.49 -13.54
N TYR A 141 11.40 1.61 -14.24
CA TYR A 141 9.96 1.45 -14.03
C TYR A 141 9.64 0.41 -12.95
N ASP A 142 10.37 0.45 -11.86
CA ASP A 142 10.39 -0.56 -10.78
C ASP A 142 9.59 -0.18 -9.53
N GLY A 143 8.89 0.97 -9.57
CA GLY A 143 8.17 1.49 -8.40
C GLY A 143 9.07 2.17 -7.37
N HIS A 144 10.37 2.30 -7.64
CA HIS A 144 11.33 2.94 -6.74
C HIS A 144 11.95 4.21 -7.33
N HIS A 145 11.93 4.37 -8.65
CA HIS A 145 12.45 5.53 -9.34
C HIS A 145 11.33 6.43 -9.86
N VAL A 146 11.57 7.74 -9.81
CA VAL A 146 10.64 8.75 -10.34
C VAL A 146 10.92 8.93 -11.82
N VAL A 147 10.05 8.40 -12.68
CA VAL A 147 10.19 8.44 -14.14
C VAL A 147 9.35 9.53 -14.82
N PHE A 148 8.59 10.28 -14.07
CA PHE A 148 7.69 11.33 -14.57
C PHE A 148 7.80 12.62 -13.76
N GLN A 149 7.25 13.72 -14.27
CA GLN A 149 7.15 14.99 -13.53
C GLN A 149 5.91 14.96 -12.64
N PRO A 150 6.06 14.91 -11.29
CA PRO A 150 4.93 15.00 -10.37
C PRO A 150 4.32 16.41 -10.37
N ALA A 151 3.04 16.56 -9.97
CA ALA A 151 2.37 17.85 -9.94
C ALA A 151 2.86 18.76 -8.81
N ARG A 152 3.09 18.20 -7.61
CA ARG A 152 3.44 18.99 -6.40
C ARG A 152 4.83 18.70 -5.85
N PHE A 153 5.62 17.91 -6.56
CA PHE A 153 7.02 17.63 -6.23
C PHE A 153 7.93 17.94 -7.42
N SER A 154 9.18 18.24 -7.18
CA SER A 154 10.21 17.99 -8.16
C SER A 154 10.49 16.48 -8.25
N ILE A 155 11.10 16.01 -9.35
CA ILE A 155 11.53 14.60 -9.49
C ILE A 155 12.41 14.20 -8.32
N PHE A 156 13.42 15.01 -8.00
CA PHE A 156 14.31 14.79 -6.85
C PHE A 156 13.55 14.82 -5.52
N GLY A 157 12.58 15.75 -5.36
CA GLY A 157 11.79 15.87 -4.14
C GLY A 157 10.94 14.62 -3.85
N LEU A 158 10.31 14.05 -4.88
CA LEU A 158 9.54 12.81 -4.72
C LEU A 158 10.45 11.60 -4.47
N GLN A 159 11.62 11.53 -5.15
CA GLN A 159 12.61 10.49 -4.89
C GLN A 159 13.11 10.55 -3.44
N TRP A 160 13.39 11.76 -2.95
CA TRP A 160 13.79 11.96 -1.56
C TRP A 160 12.67 11.61 -0.58
N ALA A 161 11.42 11.90 -0.89
CA ALA A 161 10.27 11.57 -0.05
C ALA A 161 10.12 10.06 0.15
N GLN A 162 10.34 9.28 -0.90
CA GLN A 162 10.33 7.81 -0.83
C GLN A 162 11.45 7.29 0.08
N MET A 163 12.69 7.74 -0.12
CA MET A 163 13.85 7.37 0.71
C MET A 163 13.67 7.79 2.17
N PHE A 164 13.17 9.01 2.40
CA PHE A 164 12.84 9.53 3.72
C PHE A 164 11.83 8.62 4.44
N SER A 165 10.81 8.15 3.74
CA SER A 165 9.77 7.28 4.30
C SER A 165 10.34 5.96 4.80
N HIS A 166 11.20 5.31 4.02
CA HIS A 166 11.89 4.08 4.44
C HIS A 166 12.81 4.31 5.65
N LYS A 167 13.54 5.43 5.65
CA LYS A 167 14.44 5.76 6.77
C LYS A 167 13.70 6.09 8.07
N LYS A 168 12.47 6.61 7.97
CA LYS A 168 11.69 7.08 9.13
C LYS A 168 10.71 6.05 9.69
N PHE A 169 10.38 5.01 8.94
CA PHE A 169 9.61 3.87 9.45
C PHE A 169 10.46 2.96 10.30
#